data_ad6ac5e77a57c8106a553501b8cb0685
#
_entry.id   ad6ac5e77a57c8106a553501b8cb0685
#
_cell.length_a   1.000
_cell.length_b   1.000
_cell.length_c   1.000
_cell.angle_alpha   90.00
_cell.angle_beta   90.00
_cell.angle_gamma   90.00
#
_symmetry.space_group_name_H-M   'P 1'
#
loop_
_entity.id
_entity.type
_entity.pdbx_description
1 polymer ?
#
loop_
_entity_poly.entity_id
_entity_poly.type
_entity_poly.pdbx_seq_one_letter_code
_entity_poly.pdbx_strand_id
1 'polypeptide(L)'
;RKSMARGSVENVLTVLRRFGFQPHRYDLHINFPGGTPIDGPSAGIAMMTAIASAITGRPVDNRLAMTGEIGIHGNVKPVGGVLAKVEAAFQAGARTVVIPKDNWQDFFARFDGLSVIPVSHADEVLRIAFPGFEPRRADLETGTPTELYAVPEVSYLQADSAEC
;
A
#
# COMPACT_ATOMS: atom_id res chain seq x y z
N ARG A 1 5.90 -3.86 -25.22
CA ARG A 1 4.97 -2.96 -24.49
C ARG A 1 5.36 -3.02 -23.03
N LYS A 2 5.76 -1.89 -22.41
CA LYS A 2 6.03 -1.88 -20.96
C LYS A 2 4.70 -2.12 -20.24
N SER A 3 4.68 -3.07 -19.29
CA SER A 3 3.53 -3.32 -18.43
C SER A 3 3.23 -2.08 -17.58
N MET A 4 1.97 -1.67 -17.50
CA MET A 4 1.53 -0.55 -16.63
C MET A 4 1.72 -0.89 -15.16
N ALA A 5 1.56 -2.15 -14.79
CA ALA A 5 1.80 -2.63 -13.44
C ALA A 5 3.27 -2.42 -13.04
N ARG A 6 4.23 -2.66 -13.95
CA ARG A 6 5.65 -2.40 -13.68
C ARG A 6 5.95 -0.93 -13.44
N GLY A 7 5.36 -0.03 -14.25
CA GLY A 7 5.49 1.41 -14.02
C GLY A 7 4.90 1.84 -12.67
N SER A 8 3.81 1.22 -12.25
CA SER A 8 3.21 1.45 -10.95
C SER A 8 4.12 1.03 -9.80
N VAL A 9 4.84 -0.09 -9.92
CA VAL A 9 5.86 -0.53 -8.94
C VAL A 9 6.97 0.52 -8.80
N GLU A 10 7.50 1.03 -9.91
CA GLU A 10 8.55 2.06 -9.90
C GLU A 10 8.08 3.34 -9.18
N ASN A 11 6.84 3.77 -9.40
CA ASN A 11 6.23 4.89 -8.69
C ASN A 11 6.09 4.61 -7.18
N VAL A 12 5.62 3.43 -6.81
CA VAL A 12 5.49 2.99 -5.40
C VAL A 12 6.83 3.04 -4.68
N LEU A 13 7.88 2.48 -5.28
CA LEU A 13 9.22 2.49 -4.67
C LEU A 13 9.75 3.91 -4.50
N THR A 14 9.47 4.80 -5.46
CA THR A 14 9.85 6.21 -5.37
C THR A 14 9.14 6.92 -4.22
N VAL A 15 7.83 6.69 -4.07
CA VAL A 15 7.04 7.28 -2.98
C VAL A 15 7.46 6.75 -1.62
N LEU A 16 7.72 5.45 -1.49
CA LEU A 16 8.20 4.86 -0.24
C LEU A 16 9.53 5.46 0.22
N ARG A 17 10.46 5.70 -0.71
CA ARG A 17 11.73 6.38 -0.38
C ARG A 17 11.50 7.79 0.19
N ARG A 18 10.53 8.52 -0.35
CA ARG A 18 10.17 9.87 0.15
C ARG A 18 9.60 9.86 1.57
N PHE A 19 9.03 8.75 2.00
CA PHE A 19 8.58 8.55 3.38
C PHE A 19 9.63 7.93 4.30
N GLY A 20 10.87 7.82 3.83
CA GLY A 20 11.99 7.30 4.64
C GLY A 20 12.13 5.79 4.64
N PHE A 21 11.26 5.06 3.92
CA PHE A 21 11.49 3.63 3.70
C PHE A 21 12.70 3.41 2.81
N GLN A 22 13.38 2.29 2.98
CA GLN A 22 14.56 1.93 2.20
C GLN A 22 14.34 0.66 1.38
N PRO A 23 13.41 0.67 0.39
CA PRO A 23 13.07 -0.53 -0.37
C PRO A 23 14.25 -1.09 -1.17
N HIS A 24 15.24 -0.27 -1.48
CA HIS A 24 16.47 -0.67 -2.18
C HIS A 24 17.38 -1.62 -1.37
N ARG A 25 17.11 -1.80 -0.07
CA ARG A 25 17.85 -2.74 0.79
C ARG A 25 17.29 -4.17 0.75
N TYR A 26 16.21 -4.39 0.01
CA TYR A 26 15.50 -5.65 -0.05
C TYR A 26 15.33 -6.11 -1.49
N ASP A 27 15.39 -7.42 -1.71
CA ASP A 27 14.93 -8.05 -2.93
C ASP A 27 13.40 -8.22 -2.83
N LEU A 28 12.67 -7.44 -3.61
CA LEU A 28 11.22 -7.40 -3.55
C LEU A 28 10.61 -8.25 -4.67
N HIS A 29 9.84 -9.25 -4.28
CA HIS A 29 9.00 -10.01 -5.20
C HIS A 29 7.53 -9.67 -4.97
N ILE A 30 6.86 -9.16 -6.02
CA ILE A 30 5.45 -8.77 -5.95
C ILE A 30 4.64 -9.77 -6.76
N ASN A 31 3.70 -10.44 -6.09
CA ASN A 31 2.80 -11.40 -6.71
C ASN A 31 1.34 -10.94 -6.58
N PHE A 32 0.60 -11.06 -7.68
CA PHE A 32 -0.85 -10.83 -7.71
C PHE A 32 -1.54 -12.20 -7.79
N PRO A 33 -2.06 -12.73 -6.66
CA PRO A 33 -2.78 -14.00 -6.67
C PRO A 33 -4.12 -13.85 -7.39
N GLY A 34 -4.60 -14.91 -8.05
CA GLY A 34 -5.95 -14.92 -8.62
C GLY A 34 -6.08 -15.42 -10.06
N GLY A 35 -4.97 -15.73 -10.75
CA GLY A 35 -4.98 -16.39 -12.07
C GLY A 35 -5.50 -15.53 -13.23
N THR A 36 -6.02 -14.33 -12.98
CA THR A 36 -6.46 -13.40 -14.02
C THR A 36 -5.31 -12.46 -14.39
N PRO A 37 -4.98 -12.28 -15.68
CA PRO A 37 -3.99 -11.30 -16.09
C PRO A 37 -4.38 -9.90 -15.61
N ILE A 38 -3.55 -9.29 -14.78
CA ILE A 38 -3.74 -7.94 -14.28
C ILE A 38 -2.63 -7.06 -14.88
N ASP A 39 -3.02 -6.07 -15.65
CA ASP A 39 -2.09 -5.05 -16.16
C ASP A 39 -2.73 -3.68 -16.05
N GLY A 40 -2.59 -3.06 -14.89
CA GLY A 40 -3.10 -1.72 -14.63
C GLY A 40 -2.48 -1.08 -13.40
N PRO A 41 -2.54 0.26 -13.28
CA PRO A 41 -1.93 0.99 -12.18
C PRO A 41 -2.79 1.02 -10.91
N SER A 42 -4.01 0.48 -10.95
CA SER A 42 -5.02 0.65 -9.88
C SER A 42 -4.71 -0.06 -8.56
N ALA A 43 -3.68 -0.92 -8.54
CA ALA A 43 -3.19 -1.56 -7.33
C ALA A 43 -2.06 -0.76 -6.63
N GLY A 44 -1.75 0.46 -7.08
CA GLY A 44 -0.61 1.24 -6.61
C GLY A 44 -0.58 1.43 -5.10
N ILE A 45 -1.69 1.90 -4.50
CA ILE A 45 -1.76 2.10 -3.04
C ILE A 45 -1.72 0.77 -2.26
N ALA A 46 -2.27 -0.31 -2.82
CA ALA A 46 -2.21 -1.63 -2.19
C ALA A 46 -0.78 -2.20 -2.20
N MET A 47 -0.06 -2.08 -3.33
CA MET A 47 1.35 -2.46 -3.42
C MET A 47 2.22 -1.66 -2.44
N MET A 48 2.01 -0.34 -2.36
CA MET A 48 2.70 0.53 -1.41
C MET A 48 2.50 0.04 0.03
N THR A 49 1.27 -0.23 0.41
CA THR A 49 0.91 -0.70 1.74
C THR A 49 1.53 -2.08 2.04
N ALA A 50 1.46 -3.01 1.10
CA ALA A 50 2.03 -4.34 1.26
C ALA A 50 3.56 -4.30 1.42
N ILE A 51 4.26 -3.50 0.63
CA ILE A 51 5.71 -3.32 0.74
C ILE A 51 6.07 -2.66 2.08
N ALA A 52 5.35 -1.61 2.48
CA ALA A 52 5.56 -0.95 3.77
C ALA A 52 5.35 -1.92 4.93
N SER A 53 4.31 -2.76 4.88
CA SER A 53 4.05 -3.82 5.85
C SER A 53 5.21 -4.81 5.94
N ALA A 54 5.69 -5.30 4.81
CA ALA A 54 6.79 -6.26 4.74
C ALA A 54 8.10 -5.69 5.29
N ILE A 55 8.44 -4.44 4.94
CA ILE A 55 9.67 -3.77 5.39
C ILE A 55 9.63 -3.49 6.90
N THR A 56 8.47 -3.10 7.43
CA THR A 56 8.35 -2.70 8.84
C THR A 56 7.95 -3.84 9.77
N GLY A 57 7.54 -4.99 9.23
CA GLY A 57 6.99 -6.09 10.03
C GLY A 57 5.62 -5.78 10.66
N ARG A 58 4.97 -4.67 10.28
CA ARG A 58 3.65 -4.28 10.82
C ARG A 58 2.54 -4.92 10.00
N PRO A 59 1.64 -5.68 10.62
CA PRO A 59 0.52 -6.29 9.91
C PRO A 59 -0.50 -5.23 9.49
N VAL A 60 -1.20 -5.50 8.39
CA VAL A 60 -2.36 -4.75 7.92
C VAL A 60 -3.63 -5.54 8.25
N ASP A 61 -4.69 -4.85 8.66
CA ASP A 61 -5.99 -5.51 8.89
C ASP A 61 -6.46 -6.18 7.57
N ASN A 62 -6.74 -7.46 7.62
CA ASN A 62 -7.19 -8.24 6.46
C ASN A 62 -8.61 -7.87 5.98
N ARG A 63 -9.32 -7.02 6.73
CA ARG A 63 -10.62 -6.45 6.35
C ARG A 63 -10.50 -5.06 5.71
N LEU A 64 -9.26 -4.60 5.49
CA LEU A 64 -8.96 -3.38 4.74
C LEU A 64 -8.73 -3.72 3.27
N ALA A 65 -9.56 -3.18 2.40
CA ALA A 65 -9.36 -3.22 0.96
C ALA A 65 -9.02 -1.83 0.43
N MET A 66 -8.38 -1.77 -0.72
CA MET A 66 -8.02 -0.48 -1.32
C MET A 66 -7.81 -0.57 -2.82
N THR A 67 -8.10 0.53 -3.51
CA THR A 67 -7.78 0.71 -4.93
C THR A 67 -7.38 2.15 -5.18
N GLY A 68 -6.39 2.37 -6.03
CA GLY A 68 -5.90 3.70 -6.39
C GLY A 68 -4.58 3.63 -7.14
N GLU A 69 -4.42 4.48 -8.13
CA GLU A 69 -3.13 4.70 -8.78
C GLU A 69 -2.30 5.65 -7.93
N ILE A 70 -0.99 5.42 -7.87
CA ILE A 70 -0.07 6.31 -7.15
C ILE A 70 0.85 7.05 -8.12
N GLY A 71 0.87 8.37 -8.02
CA GLY A 71 1.84 9.21 -8.74
C GLY A 71 3.17 9.32 -7.99
N ILE A 72 4.23 9.68 -8.72
CA ILE A 72 5.60 9.80 -8.18
C ILE A 72 5.74 10.82 -7.04
N HIS A 73 4.79 11.73 -6.91
CA HIS A 73 4.73 12.72 -5.83
C HIS A 73 3.90 12.26 -4.63
N GLY A 74 3.30 11.05 -4.69
CA GLY A 74 2.48 10.48 -3.64
C GLY A 74 1.00 10.83 -3.74
N ASN A 75 0.57 11.56 -4.76
CA ASN A 75 -0.85 11.80 -5.03
C ASN A 75 -1.55 10.51 -5.43
N VAL A 76 -2.73 10.28 -4.90
CA VAL A 76 -3.59 9.15 -5.26
C VAL A 76 -4.52 9.59 -6.38
N LYS A 77 -4.44 8.89 -7.52
CA LYS A 77 -5.19 9.22 -8.73
C LYS A 77 -6.41 8.34 -8.91
N PRO A 78 -7.45 8.85 -9.58
CA PRO A 78 -8.67 8.10 -9.83
C PRO A 78 -8.43 6.87 -10.71
N VAL A 79 -9.29 5.87 -10.53
CA VAL A 79 -9.24 4.59 -11.26
C VAL A 79 -10.62 4.22 -11.78
N GLY A 80 -10.67 3.31 -12.75
CA GLY A 80 -11.94 2.81 -13.30
C GLY A 80 -12.62 1.76 -12.41
N GLY A 81 -13.95 1.67 -12.53
CA GLY A 81 -14.75 0.59 -11.95
C GLY A 81 -14.81 0.57 -10.41
N VAL A 82 -14.72 1.74 -9.76
CA VAL A 82 -14.62 1.81 -8.30
C VAL A 82 -15.83 1.23 -7.60
N LEU A 83 -17.05 1.47 -8.10
CA LEU A 83 -18.25 0.90 -7.50
C LEU A 83 -18.18 -0.63 -7.45
N ALA A 84 -17.90 -1.28 -8.57
CA ALA A 84 -17.79 -2.75 -8.62
C ALA A 84 -16.68 -3.29 -7.71
N LYS A 85 -15.57 -2.55 -7.56
CA LYS A 85 -14.49 -2.91 -6.65
C LYS A 85 -14.91 -2.79 -5.18
N VAL A 86 -15.64 -1.75 -4.82
CA VAL A 86 -16.17 -1.54 -3.46
C VAL A 86 -17.19 -2.64 -3.12
N GLU A 87 -18.11 -2.95 -4.04
CA GLU A 87 -19.08 -4.03 -3.87
C GLU A 87 -18.40 -5.40 -3.71
N ALA A 88 -17.41 -5.70 -4.55
CA ALA A 88 -16.66 -6.94 -4.47
C ALA A 88 -15.88 -7.06 -3.14
N ALA A 89 -15.27 -5.97 -2.67
CA ALA A 89 -14.59 -5.93 -1.38
C ALA A 89 -15.57 -6.17 -0.22
N PHE A 90 -16.74 -5.56 -0.26
CA PHE A 90 -17.79 -5.77 0.75
C PHE A 90 -18.26 -7.22 0.79
N GLN A 91 -18.53 -7.82 -0.37
CA GLN A 91 -18.91 -9.23 -0.48
C GLN A 91 -17.80 -10.17 0.01
N ALA A 92 -16.53 -9.79 -0.15
CA ALA A 92 -15.38 -10.52 0.37
C ALA A 92 -15.14 -10.32 1.89
N GLY A 93 -15.97 -9.54 2.58
CA GLY A 93 -15.90 -9.32 4.03
C GLY A 93 -15.07 -8.13 4.46
N ALA A 94 -14.69 -7.23 3.56
CA ALA A 94 -14.05 -5.98 3.94
C ALA A 94 -14.96 -5.14 4.85
N ARG A 95 -14.35 -4.41 5.76
CA ARG A 95 -15.00 -3.46 6.66
C ARG A 95 -14.62 -2.02 6.33
N THR A 96 -13.48 -1.86 5.70
CA THR A 96 -12.97 -0.57 5.25
C THR A 96 -12.45 -0.69 3.82
N VAL A 97 -12.84 0.24 2.96
CA VAL A 97 -12.33 0.35 1.59
C VAL A 97 -11.79 1.75 1.36
N VAL A 98 -10.52 1.84 0.99
CA VAL A 98 -9.85 3.10 0.64
C VAL A 98 -9.93 3.31 -0.87
N ILE A 99 -10.41 4.46 -1.28
CA ILE A 99 -10.58 4.84 -2.69
C ILE A 99 -9.97 6.22 -2.97
N PRO A 100 -9.63 6.55 -4.23
CA PRO A 100 -9.23 7.90 -4.57
C PRO A 100 -10.36 8.90 -4.32
N LYS A 101 -10.02 10.08 -3.79
CA LYS A 101 -10.99 11.15 -3.52
C LYS A 101 -11.77 11.56 -4.78
N ASP A 102 -11.09 11.59 -5.93
CA ASP A 102 -11.72 11.96 -7.21
C ASP A 102 -12.71 10.90 -7.74
N ASN A 103 -12.73 9.72 -7.13
CA ASN A 103 -13.75 8.69 -7.38
C ASN A 103 -14.91 8.72 -6.38
N TRP A 104 -14.90 9.65 -5.42
CA TRP A 104 -15.94 9.72 -4.40
C TRP A 104 -17.30 10.03 -5.02
N GLN A 105 -18.32 9.35 -4.52
CA GLN A 105 -19.74 9.59 -4.82
C GLN A 105 -20.54 9.46 -3.52
N ASP A 106 -21.55 10.31 -3.34
CA ASP A 106 -22.29 10.44 -2.09
C ASP A 106 -22.97 9.15 -1.61
N PHE A 107 -23.28 8.25 -2.51
CA PHE A 107 -23.86 6.96 -2.14
C PHE A 107 -22.87 6.06 -1.37
N PHE A 108 -21.56 6.27 -1.49
CA PHE A 108 -20.58 5.52 -0.70
C PHE A 108 -20.72 5.75 0.81
N ALA A 109 -21.23 6.92 1.21
CA ALA A 109 -21.50 7.21 2.62
C ALA A 109 -22.69 6.40 3.20
N ARG A 110 -23.45 5.72 2.34
CA ARG A 110 -24.67 5.00 2.73
C ARG A 110 -24.52 3.49 2.77
N PHE A 111 -23.31 2.97 2.55
CA PHE A 111 -23.05 1.53 2.70
C PHE A 111 -23.16 1.13 4.18
N ASP A 112 -24.15 0.30 4.50
CA ASP A 112 -24.28 -0.23 5.84
C ASP A 112 -23.23 -1.32 6.10
N GLY A 113 -22.51 -1.20 7.22
CA GLY A 113 -21.47 -2.15 7.60
C GLY A 113 -20.15 -2.04 6.84
N LEU A 114 -19.98 -1.03 5.96
CA LEU A 114 -18.75 -0.75 5.23
C LEU A 114 -18.37 0.73 5.36
N SER A 115 -17.15 1.01 5.76
CA SER A 115 -16.57 2.36 5.74
C SER A 115 -15.80 2.57 4.44
N VAL A 116 -16.26 3.47 3.59
CA VAL A 116 -15.52 3.87 2.37
C VAL A 116 -14.80 5.17 2.65
N ILE A 117 -13.47 5.19 2.53
CA ILE A 117 -12.63 6.33 2.90
C ILE A 117 -11.96 6.90 1.66
N PRO A 118 -12.32 8.14 1.25
CA PRO A 118 -11.65 8.82 0.16
C PRO A 118 -10.29 9.38 0.62
N VAL A 119 -9.26 9.20 -0.20
CA VAL A 119 -7.90 9.70 0.05
C VAL A 119 -7.35 10.43 -1.17
N SER A 120 -6.53 11.42 -0.93
CA SER A 120 -5.84 12.22 -1.96
C SER A 120 -4.35 11.93 -2.03
N HIS A 121 -3.76 11.42 -0.94
CA HIS A 121 -2.32 11.27 -0.83
C HIS A 121 -1.91 9.99 -0.10
N ALA A 122 -0.71 9.52 -0.42
CA ALA A 122 -0.14 8.27 0.08
C ALA A 122 0.02 8.22 1.62
N ASP A 123 0.31 9.35 2.26
CA ASP A 123 0.41 9.42 3.73
C ASP A 123 -0.92 9.14 4.42
N GLU A 124 -2.05 9.55 3.84
CA GLU A 124 -3.38 9.20 4.35
C GLU A 124 -3.61 7.69 4.31
N VAL A 125 -3.21 7.04 3.20
CA VAL A 125 -3.29 5.57 3.06
C VAL A 125 -2.46 4.88 4.13
N LEU A 126 -1.22 5.32 4.36
CA LEU A 126 -0.33 4.71 5.35
C LEU A 126 -0.85 4.90 6.79
N ARG A 127 -1.47 6.05 7.13
CA ARG A 127 -2.09 6.25 8.44
C ARG A 127 -3.30 5.35 8.67
N ILE A 128 -4.09 5.11 7.63
CA ILE A 128 -5.24 4.19 7.70
C ILE A 128 -4.75 2.75 7.87
N ALA A 129 -3.76 2.34 7.09
CA ALA A 129 -3.24 0.97 7.11
C ALA A 129 -2.46 0.65 8.39
N PHE A 130 -1.79 1.64 8.97
CA PHE A 130 -0.93 1.49 10.14
C PHE A 130 -1.31 2.51 11.22
N PRO A 131 -2.32 2.25 12.04
CA PRO A 131 -2.73 3.16 13.12
C PRO A 131 -1.55 3.55 14.01
N GLY A 132 -1.40 4.86 14.26
CA GLY A 132 -0.26 5.41 15.00
C GLY A 132 1.03 5.56 14.20
N PHE A 133 0.98 5.33 12.90
CA PHE A 133 2.09 5.61 12.00
C PHE A 133 2.04 7.06 11.53
N GLU A 134 3.13 7.80 11.78
CA GLU A 134 3.31 9.15 11.26
C GLU A 134 4.41 9.13 10.19
N PRO A 135 4.02 9.12 8.91
CA PRO A 135 5.00 9.17 7.83
C PRO A 135 5.73 10.51 7.87
N ARG A 136 7.02 10.49 8.19
CA ARG A 136 7.85 11.69 8.04
C ARG A 136 8.18 11.86 6.57
N ARG A 137 7.85 13.00 6.02
CA ARG A 137 8.45 13.41 4.75
C ARG A 137 9.94 13.58 5.01
N ALA A 138 10.77 12.84 4.25
CA ALA A 138 12.20 13.12 4.24
C ALA A 138 12.36 14.59 3.84
N ASP A 139 12.91 15.40 4.71
CA ASP A 139 13.20 16.80 4.41
C ASP A 139 14.17 16.81 3.25
N LEU A 140 13.70 17.29 2.10
CA LEU A 140 14.50 17.39 0.88
C LEU A 140 15.70 18.34 1.03
N GLU A 141 15.74 19.11 2.13
CA GLU A 141 16.77 20.12 2.37
C GLU A 141 18.04 19.59 3.04
N THR A 142 18.01 18.47 3.73
CA THR A 142 19.19 18.05 4.52
C THR A 142 19.93 16.82 4.01
N GLY A 143 19.37 16.06 3.07
CA GLY A 143 20.04 14.88 2.49
C GLY A 143 20.47 13.79 3.49
N THR A 144 20.17 13.96 4.76
CA THR A 144 20.54 13.03 5.83
C THR A 144 19.46 11.98 5.96
N PRO A 145 19.74 10.69 5.75
CA PRO A 145 18.83 9.62 6.10
C PRO A 145 18.64 9.67 7.62
N THR A 146 17.51 10.17 8.09
CA THR A 146 17.17 10.01 9.50
C THR A 146 17.00 8.53 9.77
N GLU A 147 17.69 7.99 10.75
CA GLU A 147 17.54 6.63 11.27
C GLU A 147 16.12 6.48 11.85
N LEU A 148 15.15 6.19 10.98
CA LEU A 148 13.73 6.34 11.31
C LEU A 148 13.05 5.05 11.71
N TYR A 149 13.68 3.92 11.50
CA TYR A 149 13.20 2.63 11.97
C TYR A 149 14.40 1.76 12.37
N ALA A 150 14.65 1.66 13.67
CA ALA A 150 15.27 0.46 14.17
C ALA A 150 14.32 -0.70 13.82
N VAL A 151 14.59 -1.38 12.71
CA VAL A 151 14.00 -2.67 12.45
C VAL A 151 14.47 -3.55 13.59
N PRO A 152 13.56 -4.13 14.43
CA PRO A 152 14.01 -5.15 15.36
C PRO A 152 14.76 -6.18 14.53
N GLU A 153 15.98 -6.54 14.92
CA GLU A 153 16.70 -7.65 14.30
C GLU A 153 15.76 -8.85 14.36
N VAL A 154 15.23 -9.23 13.21
CA VAL A 154 14.53 -10.49 13.08
C VAL A 154 15.62 -11.53 13.20
N SER A 155 15.80 -12.07 14.42
CA SER A 155 16.62 -13.25 14.62
C SER A 155 15.94 -14.37 13.82
N TYR A 156 16.49 -14.69 12.67
CA TYR A 156 16.17 -15.92 11.99
C TYR A 156 16.55 -17.03 12.96
N LEU A 157 15.56 -17.74 13.49
CA LEU A 157 15.76 -18.99 14.16
C LEU A 157 16.59 -19.88 13.20
N GLN A 158 17.84 -20.08 13.52
CA GLN A 158 18.65 -21.10 12.86
C GLN A 158 17.86 -22.40 13.02
N ALA A 159 17.40 -22.94 11.91
CA ALA A 159 16.88 -24.28 11.90
C ALA A 159 18.03 -25.19 12.38
N ASP A 160 17.88 -25.71 13.58
CA ASP A 160 18.75 -26.77 14.08
C ASP A 160 18.77 -27.90 13.04
N SER A 161 19.92 -28.06 12.43
CA SER A 161 20.24 -29.28 11.70
C SER A 161 20.42 -30.40 12.74
N ALA A 162 19.29 -30.94 13.17
CA ALA A 162 19.31 -32.20 13.92
C ALA A 162 19.57 -33.32 12.93
N GLU A 163 20.70 -33.92 13.14
CA GLU A 163 21.22 -35.16 12.58
C GLU A 163 20.16 -36.29 12.54
N CYS A 164 20.08 -36.95 11.40
CA CYS A 164 20.04 -38.42 11.29
C CYS A 164 20.50 -38.83 9.90
#